data_f88909350728a25467a91200b48da369
#
_entry.id   f88909350728a25467a91200b48da369
#
_cell.length_a   1.000
_cell.length_b   1.000
_cell.length_c   1.000
_cell.angle_alpha   90.00
_cell.angle_beta   90.00
_cell.angle_gamma   90.00
#
_symmetry.space_group_name_H-M   'P 1'
#
loop_
_entity.id
_entity.type
_entity.pdbx_description
1 polymer ?
#
loop_
_entity_poly.entity_id
_entity_poly.type
_entity_poly.pdbx_seq_one_letter_code
_entity_poly.pdbx_strand_id
1 'polypeptide(L)'
;MLLTWSVAASAQQSLETMLKDRVLGNPEASVEILEFSSLTCPHCAQFHREILGEVKKAFIDTGKVKLTYRDFPLDGLALRASMLARCAPEDRYFAYLETLFHNQNAWSRAADPIGALGQIARLGGMSKERFEACMADEKLADGVLQIRLDGQNAYNIQSTPTFIVRVNGEQKAVISGAQPFAEFEKVLKPLVGGS
;
A
#
# COMPACT_ATOMS: atom_id res chain seq x y z
N MET A 1 11.84 -47.89 -4.04
CA MET A 1 12.34 -46.51 -4.28
C MET A 1 11.22 -45.57 -3.88
N LEU A 2 11.25 -45.09 -2.63
CA LEU A 2 10.20 -44.24 -2.06
C LEU A 2 10.57 -42.78 -2.38
N LEU A 3 9.81 -42.12 -3.26
CA LEU A 3 9.92 -40.70 -3.53
C LEU A 3 9.30 -39.91 -2.36
N THR A 4 10.15 -39.37 -1.52
CA THR A 4 9.72 -38.41 -0.50
C THR A 4 9.43 -37.06 -1.15
N TRP A 5 8.17 -36.72 -1.28
CA TRP A 5 7.77 -35.38 -1.68
C TRP A 5 7.97 -34.45 -0.46
N SER A 6 9.01 -33.64 -0.51
CA SER A 6 9.19 -32.53 0.42
C SER A 6 8.13 -31.47 0.10
N VAL A 7 7.09 -31.39 0.92
CA VAL A 7 6.17 -30.25 0.92
C VAL A 7 6.98 -29.07 1.46
N ALA A 8 7.38 -28.16 0.58
CA ALA A 8 7.95 -26.87 0.99
C ALA A 8 6.85 -26.10 1.74
N ALA A 9 6.90 -26.15 3.07
CA ALA A 9 6.10 -25.24 3.89
C ALA A 9 6.50 -23.82 3.52
N SER A 10 5.60 -23.08 2.91
CA SER A 10 5.76 -21.65 2.65
C SER A 10 5.99 -20.96 4.01
N ALA A 11 7.23 -20.58 4.28
CA ALA A 11 7.59 -19.93 5.54
C ALA A 11 6.72 -18.68 5.74
N GLN A 12 6.05 -18.61 6.89
CA GLN A 12 5.28 -17.43 7.27
C GLN A 12 6.24 -16.24 7.38
N GLN A 13 5.92 -15.13 6.72
CA GLN A 13 6.74 -13.92 6.80
C GLN A 13 6.85 -13.44 8.26
N SER A 14 8.02 -12.95 8.64
CA SER A 14 8.19 -12.34 9.95
C SER A 14 7.37 -11.05 10.07
N LEU A 15 6.97 -10.68 11.28
CA LEU A 15 6.26 -9.43 11.55
C LEU A 15 7.06 -8.21 11.02
N GLU A 16 8.38 -8.22 11.23
CA GLU A 16 9.29 -7.19 10.72
C GLU A 16 9.18 -7.05 9.20
N THR A 17 9.21 -8.16 8.47
CA THR A 17 9.04 -8.17 7.00
C THR A 17 7.67 -7.63 6.58
N MET A 18 6.61 -8.03 7.29
CA MET A 18 5.26 -7.55 6.99
C MET A 18 5.11 -6.05 7.22
N LEU A 19 5.75 -5.49 8.24
CA LEU A 19 5.66 -4.06 8.60
C LEU A 19 6.68 -3.16 7.90
N LYS A 20 7.64 -3.75 7.16
CA LYS A 20 8.62 -3.01 6.37
C LYS A 20 7.95 -2.05 5.37
N ASP A 21 8.64 -0.96 5.05
CA ASP A 21 8.20 -0.02 4.01
C ASP A 21 7.98 -0.72 2.67
N ARG A 22 6.91 -0.35 2.01
CA ARG A 22 6.52 -0.87 0.70
C ARG A 22 6.79 0.19 -0.36
N VAL A 23 7.80 -0.07 -1.18
CA VAL A 23 8.31 0.88 -2.19
C VAL A 23 7.95 0.38 -3.59
N LEU A 24 7.33 1.26 -4.37
CA LEU A 24 7.09 1.09 -5.79
C LEU A 24 8.12 1.93 -6.57
N GLY A 25 8.80 1.30 -7.52
CA GLY A 25 9.86 1.92 -8.31
C GLY A 25 11.26 1.63 -7.78
N ASN A 26 12.23 2.47 -8.15
CA ASN A 26 13.62 2.32 -7.74
C ASN A 26 13.81 2.75 -6.27
N PRO A 27 14.16 1.86 -5.33
CA PRO A 27 14.33 2.21 -3.92
C PRO A 27 15.42 3.26 -3.68
N GLU A 28 16.39 3.38 -4.60
CA GLU A 28 17.48 4.35 -4.53
C GLU A 28 17.12 5.73 -5.11
N ALA A 29 15.90 5.91 -5.61
CA ALA A 29 15.47 7.20 -6.12
C ALA A 29 15.52 8.28 -5.01
N SER A 30 16.15 9.42 -5.31
CA SER A 30 16.28 10.54 -4.38
C SER A 30 14.95 11.26 -4.13
N VAL A 31 14.05 11.29 -5.14
CA VAL A 31 12.72 11.86 -5.02
C VAL A 31 11.75 10.75 -4.57
N GLU A 32 11.03 11.02 -3.51
CA GLU A 32 10.08 10.07 -2.91
C GLU A 32 8.72 10.71 -2.70
N ILE A 33 7.69 9.96 -3.02
CA ILE A 33 6.30 10.24 -2.65
C ILE A 33 5.92 9.30 -1.52
N LEU A 34 5.71 9.82 -0.30
CA LEU A 34 5.05 9.06 0.76
C LEU A 34 3.54 9.22 0.59
N GLU A 35 2.85 8.15 0.27
CA GLU A 35 1.41 8.12 0.14
C GLU A 35 0.76 7.62 1.44
N PHE A 36 0.01 8.48 2.13
CA PHE A 36 -0.83 8.09 3.27
C PHE A 36 -2.25 7.84 2.78
N SER A 37 -2.65 6.58 2.79
CA SER A 37 -3.91 6.12 2.16
C SER A 37 -4.66 5.11 3.02
N SER A 38 -6.00 5.12 2.87
CA SER A 38 -6.89 4.14 3.48
C SER A 38 -7.61 3.32 2.41
N LEU A 39 -7.68 2.00 2.62
CA LEU A 39 -8.33 1.08 1.68
C LEU A 39 -9.86 1.21 1.64
N THR A 40 -10.49 1.91 2.58
CA THR A 40 -11.93 2.24 2.54
C THR A 40 -12.21 3.65 2.02
N CYS A 41 -11.17 4.49 1.82
CA CYS A 41 -11.35 5.86 1.33
C CYS A 41 -11.63 5.91 -0.17
N PRO A 42 -12.78 6.48 -0.63
CA PRO A 42 -13.10 6.57 -2.06
C PRO A 42 -12.11 7.39 -2.87
N HIS A 43 -11.58 8.48 -2.32
CA HIS A 43 -10.58 9.32 -2.99
C HIS A 43 -9.23 8.60 -3.14
N CYS A 44 -8.85 7.72 -2.18
CA CYS A 44 -7.67 6.87 -2.33
C CYS A 44 -7.85 5.90 -3.50
N ALA A 45 -9.02 5.25 -3.57
CA ALA A 45 -9.33 4.38 -4.69
C ALA A 45 -9.38 5.13 -6.04
N GLN A 46 -9.86 6.38 -6.06
CA GLN A 46 -9.83 7.23 -7.25
C GLN A 46 -8.39 7.47 -7.70
N PHE A 47 -7.48 7.87 -6.80
CA PHE A 47 -6.06 8.07 -7.12
C PHE A 47 -5.45 6.82 -7.75
N HIS A 48 -5.64 5.65 -7.13
CA HIS A 48 -5.08 4.40 -7.64
C HIS A 48 -5.65 3.97 -8.99
N ARG A 49 -6.94 4.21 -9.25
CA ARG A 49 -7.60 3.82 -10.52
C ARG A 49 -7.31 4.76 -11.67
N GLU A 50 -7.22 6.07 -11.40
CA GLU A 50 -7.31 7.10 -12.45
C GLU A 50 -6.02 7.89 -12.62
N ILE A 51 -5.18 8.03 -11.56
CA ILE A 51 -4.08 8.97 -11.54
C ILE A 51 -2.72 8.27 -11.41
N LEU A 52 -2.61 7.26 -10.53
CA LEU A 52 -1.34 6.58 -10.26
C LEU A 52 -0.69 6.02 -11.53
N GLY A 53 -1.47 5.55 -12.50
CA GLY A 53 -0.95 5.02 -13.77
C GLY A 53 -0.15 6.06 -14.55
N GLU A 54 -0.61 7.32 -14.59
CA GLU A 54 0.10 8.42 -15.24
C GLU A 54 1.35 8.82 -14.45
N VAL A 55 1.25 8.95 -13.13
CA VAL A 55 2.40 9.24 -12.25
C VAL A 55 3.46 8.14 -12.36
N LYS A 56 3.04 6.87 -12.39
CA LYS A 56 3.91 5.74 -12.55
C LYS A 56 4.69 5.81 -13.87
N LYS A 57 3.98 5.97 -14.98
CA LYS A 57 4.58 6.04 -16.31
C LYS A 57 5.54 7.23 -16.48
N ALA A 58 5.16 8.41 -15.95
CA ALA A 58 5.93 9.63 -16.16
C ALA A 58 7.16 9.75 -15.26
N PHE A 59 7.11 9.16 -14.05
CA PHE A 59 8.13 9.39 -13.02
C PHE A 59 8.69 8.13 -12.38
N ILE A 60 7.82 7.17 -11.97
CA ILE A 60 8.28 6.01 -11.19
C ILE A 60 8.99 5.01 -12.10
N ASP A 61 8.42 4.66 -13.26
CA ASP A 61 9.01 3.72 -14.21
C ASP A 61 10.30 4.25 -14.85
N THR A 62 10.53 5.55 -14.78
CA THR A 62 11.80 6.16 -15.21
C THR A 62 12.94 5.95 -14.20
N GLY A 63 12.63 5.44 -13.01
CA GLY A 63 13.58 5.27 -11.91
C GLY A 63 13.94 6.55 -11.15
N LYS A 64 13.36 7.70 -11.51
CA LYS A 64 13.67 9.01 -10.90
C LYS A 64 12.89 9.29 -9.62
N VAL A 65 11.71 8.68 -9.47
CA VAL A 65 10.84 8.83 -8.32
C VAL A 65 10.48 7.46 -7.79
N LYS A 66 10.38 7.33 -6.48
CA LYS A 66 9.76 6.17 -5.81
C LYS A 66 8.49 6.59 -5.09
N LEU A 67 7.55 5.65 -4.96
CA LEU A 67 6.38 5.81 -4.12
C LEU A 67 6.47 4.83 -2.95
N THR A 68 6.42 5.35 -1.72
CA THR A 68 6.34 4.56 -0.50
C THR A 68 4.93 4.63 0.04
N TYR A 69 4.23 3.49 0.05
CA TYR A 69 2.88 3.41 0.57
C TYR A 69 2.89 3.31 2.09
N ARG A 70 2.08 4.13 2.74
CA ARG A 70 1.89 4.20 4.19
C ARG A 70 0.43 3.93 4.54
N ASP A 71 0.18 2.83 5.22
CA ASP A 71 -1.17 2.52 5.70
C ASP A 71 -1.68 3.62 6.63
N PHE A 72 -2.86 4.12 6.30
CA PHE A 72 -3.57 5.10 7.14
C PHE A 72 -5.03 4.68 7.30
N PRO A 73 -5.32 3.51 7.93
CA PRO A 73 -6.67 2.99 8.03
C PRO A 73 -7.57 3.96 8.79
N LEU A 74 -8.73 4.31 8.18
CA LEU A 74 -9.72 5.21 8.77
C LEU A 74 -10.72 4.48 9.67
N ASP A 75 -10.84 3.17 9.50
CA ASP A 75 -11.78 2.30 10.21
C ASP A 75 -11.24 0.87 10.36
N GLY A 76 -11.96 0.03 11.10
CA GLY A 76 -11.56 -1.35 11.35
C GLY A 76 -11.54 -2.23 10.10
N LEU A 77 -12.38 -1.93 9.09
CA LEU A 77 -12.40 -2.67 7.84
C LEU A 77 -11.17 -2.33 6.97
N ALA A 78 -10.79 -1.04 6.94
CA ALA A 78 -9.54 -0.60 6.31
C ALA A 78 -8.32 -1.26 6.95
N LEU A 79 -8.32 -1.39 8.28
CA LEU A 79 -7.25 -2.10 9.00
C LEU A 79 -7.14 -3.56 8.55
N ARG A 80 -8.27 -4.28 8.45
CA ARG A 80 -8.27 -5.69 7.97
C ARG A 80 -7.78 -5.80 6.53
N ALA A 81 -8.17 -4.87 5.65
CA ALA A 81 -7.68 -4.84 4.28
C ALA A 81 -6.18 -4.53 4.19
N SER A 82 -5.66 -3.62 5.02
CA SER A 82 -4.22 -3.35 5.13
C SER A 82 -3.44 -4.58 5.61
N MET A 83 -3.95 -5.29 6.63
CA MET A 83 -3.37 -6.54 7.11
C MET A 83 -3.30 -7.58 5.98
N LEU A 84 -4.38 -7.74 5.20
CA LEU A 84 -4.39 -8.66 4.06
C LEU A 84 -3.26 -8.34 3.06
N ALA A 85 -3.13 -7.07 2.66
CA ALA A 85 -2.08 -6.66 1.73
C ALA A 85 -0.68 -6.95 2.31
N ARG A 86 -0.46 -6.71 3.61
CA ARG A 86 0.83 -6.94 4.28
C ARG A 86 1.16 -8.41 4.48
N CYS A 87 0.16 -9.29 4.57
CA CYS A 87 0.34 -10.75 4.61
C CYS A 87 0.64 -11.35 3.22
N ALA A 88 0.44 -10.61 2.14
CA ALA A 88 0.84 -11.05 0.81
C ALA A 88 2.37 -11.17 0.71
N PRO A 89 2.90 -12.07 -0.16
CA PRO A 89 4.32 -12.05 -0.49
C PRO A 89 4.80 -10.65 -0.88
N GLU A 90 6.03 -10.30 -0.52
CA GLU A 90 6.55 -8.94 -0.69
C GLU A 90 6.46 -8.46 -2.15
N ASP A 91 6.80 -9.33 -3.09
CA ASP A 91 6.70 -9.10 -4.53
C ASP A 91 5.26 -8.97 -5.06
N ARG A 92 4.25 -9.36 -4.27
CA ARG A 92 2.82 -9.27 -4.60
C ARG A 92 2.07 -8.17 -3.85
N TYR A 93 2.73 -7.48 -2.93
CA TYR A 93 2.08 -6.46 -2.10
C TYR A 93 1.30 -5.43 -2.93
N PHE A 94 1.95 -4.81 -3.93
CA PHE A 94 1.29 -3.79 -4.76
C PHE A 94 0.18 -4.37 -5.65
N ALA A 95 0.29 -5.63 -6.08
CA ALA A 95 -0.80 -6.29 -6.81
C ALA A 95 -2.05 -6.50 -5.94
N TYR A 96 -1.85 -6.86 -4.65
CA TYR A 96 -2.96 -6.91 -3.68
C TYR A 96 -3.55 -5.53 -3.43
N LEU A 97 -2.71 -4.53 -3.23
CA LEU A 97 -3.13 -3.15 -2.99
C LEU A 97 -3.96 -2.61 -4.16
N GLU A 98 -3.48 -2.80 -5.39
CA GLU A 98 -4.19 -2.43 -6.61
C GLU A 98 -5.53 -3.15 -6.72
N THR A 99 -5.57 -4.46 -6.49
CA THR A 99 -6.81 -5.25 -6.51
C THR A 99 -7.81 -4.73 -5.46
N LEU A 100 -7.36 -4.41 -4.26
CA LEU A 100 -8.19 -3.88 -3.19
C LEU A 100 -8.79 -2.51 -3.56
N PHE A 101 -8.00 -1.59 -4.10
CA PHE A 101 -8.50 -0.28 -4.52
C PHE A 101 -9.42 -0.36 -5.74
N HIS A 102 -9.08 -1.15 -6.75
CA HIS A 102 -9.90 -1.30 -7.95
C HIS A 102 -11.29 -1.91 -7.65
N ASN A 103 -11.36 -2.84 -6.71
CA ASN A 103 -12.59 -3.51 -6.30
C ASN A 103 -13.16 -2.97 -4.99
N GLN A 104 -12.75 -1.80 -4.53
CA GLN A 104 -13.10 -1.26 -3.20
C GLN A 104 -14.59 -1.34 -2.89
N ASN A 105 -15.45 -0.86 -3.79
CA ASN A 105 -16.90 -0.88 -3.56
C ASN A 105 -17.46 -2.30 -3.45
N ALA A 106 -16.91 -3.25 -4.20
CA ALA A 106 -17.40 -4.63 -4.22
C ALA A 106 -17.13 -5.35 -2.90
N TRP A 107 -15.93 -5.19 -2.33
CA TRP A 107 -15.61 -5.88 -1.08
C TRP A 107 -16.02 -5.07 0.16
N SER A 108 -15.89 -3.72 0.15
CA SER A 108 -16.15 -2.92 1.36
C SER A 108 -17.64 -2.76 1.67
N ARG A 109 -18.51 -2.91 0.66
CA ARG A 109 -19.97 -2.85 0.80
C ARG A 109 -20.66 -4.22 0.71
N ALA A 110 -19.90 -5.30 0.68
CA ALA A 110 -20.46 -6.65 0.69
C ALA A 110 -21.22 -6.91 2.00
N ALA A 111 -22.20 -7.80 1.97
CA ALA A 111 -22.89 -8.26 3.19
C ALA A 111 -21.92 -8.92 4.19
N ASP A 112 -20.87 -9.57 3.68
CA ASP A 112 -19.74 -10.10 4.43
C ASP A 112 -18.42 -9.55 3.85
N PRO A 113 -17.94 -8.37 4.31
CA PRO A 113 -16.72 -7.77 3.80
C PRO A 113 -15.46 -8.60 4.08
N ILE A 114 -15.42 -9.30 5.22
CA ILE A 114 -14.27 -10.15 5.56
C ILE A 114 -14.21 -11.38 4.66
N GLY A 115 -15.35 -12.00 4.39
CA GLY A 115 -15.44 -13.08 3.40
C GLY A 115 -15.05 -12.63 2.00
N ALA A 116 -15.42 -11.40 1.59
CA ALA A 116 -14.99 -10.82 0.32
C ALA A 116 -13.46 -10.58 0.27
N LEU A 117 -12.84 -10.10 1.35
CA LEU A 117 -11.37 -10.04 1.47
C LEU A 117 -10.74 -11.42 1.36
N GLY A 118 -11.35 -12.46 1.97
CA GLY A 118 -10.91 -13.85 1.85
C GLY A 118 -10.97 -14.38 0.40
N GLN A 119 -11.94 -13.93 -0.40
CA GLN A 119 -11.98 -14.26 -1.83
C GLN A 119 -10.83 -13.61 -2.60
N ILE A 120 -10.53 -12.33 -2.33
CA ILE A 120 -9.37 -11.63 -2.92
C ILE A 120 -8.08 -12.34 -2.52
N ALA A 121 -7.92 -12.72 -1.24
CA ALA A 121 -6.78 -13.49 -0.75
C ALA A 121 -6.57 -14.77 -1.54
N ARG A 122 -7.63 -15.56 -1.71
CA ARG A 122 -7.61 -16.82 -2.46
C ARG A 122 -7.24 -16.64 -3.93
N LEU A 123 -7.82 -15.63 -4.60
CA LEU A 123 -7.49 -15.30 -5.99
C LEU A 123 -6.04 -14.86 -6.13
N GLY A 124 -5.48 -14.19 -5.11
CA GLY A 124 -4.07 -13.85 -5.01
C GLY A 124 -3.16 -15.03 -4.61
N GLY A 125 -3.70 -16.24 -4.45
CA GLY A 125 -2.93 -17.45 -4.11
C GLY A 125 -2.64 -17.64 -2.61
N MET A 126 -3.31 -16.89 -1.73
CA MET A 126 -3.21 -17.08 -0.28
C MET A 126 -4.14 -18.21 0.16
N SER A 127 -3.64 -19.16 0.96
CA SER A 127 -4.50 -20.22 1.51
C SER A 127 -5.48 -19.65 2.56
N LYS A 128 -6.56 -20.40 2.81
CA LYS A 128 -7.57 -20.02 3.82
C LYS A 128 -6.93 -19.88 5.20
N GLU A 129 -6.11 -20.85 5.59
CA GLU A 129 -5.44 -20.89 6.90
C GLU A 129 -4.51 -19.68 7.08
N ARG A 130 -3.78 -19.30 6.02
CA ARG A 130 -2.91 -18.10 6.02
C ARG A 130 -3.74 -16.82 6.14
N PHE A 131 -4.85 -16.73 5.44
CA PHE A 131 -5.78 -15.59 5.55
C PHE A 131 -6.35 -15.47 6.97
N GLU A 132 -6.84 -16.57 7.55
CA GLU A 132 -7.40 -16.59 8.90
C GLU A 132 -6.33 -16.21 9.95
N ALA A 133 -5.13 -16.76 9.83
CA ALA A 133 -4.00 -16.39 10.69
C ALA A 133 -3.63 -14.90 10.57
N CYS A 134 -3.62 -14.37 9.34
CA CYS A 134 -3.38 -12.96 9.08
C CYS A 134 -4.45 -12.07 9.74
N MET A 135 -5.73 -12.44 9.59
CA MET A 135 -6.82 -11.65 10.18
C MET A 135 -6.84 -11.69 11.72
N ALA A 136 -6.26 -12.73 12.34
CA ALA A 136 -6.16 -12.90 13.79
C ALA A 136 -4.85 -12.34 14.38
N ASP A 137 -3.92 -11.83 13.56
CA ASP A 137 -2.62 -11.35 14.05
C ASP A 137 -2.74 -9.95 14.66
N GLU A 138 -2.91 -9.90 15.97
CA GLU A 138 -3.01 -8.65 16.73
C GLU A 138 -1.72 -7.80 16.65
N LYS A 139 -0.54 -8.43 16.59
CA LYS A 139 0.73 -7.71 16.47
C LYS A 139 0.86 -7.01 15.12
N LEU A 140 0.37 -7.64 14.06
CA LEU A 140 0.30 -7.01 12.73
C LEU A 140 -0.70 -5.84 12.75
N ALA A 141 -1.86 -6.02 13.37
CA ALA A 141 -2.85 -4.95 13.52
C ALA A 141 -2.27 -3.73 14.25
N ASP A 142 -1.62 -3.97 15.39
CA ASP A 142 -0.96 -2.92 16.18
C ASP A 142 0.15 -2.23 15.38
N GLY A 143 0.96 -2.99 14.64
CA GLY A 143 2.00 -2.43 13.77
C GLY A 143 1.46 -1.55 12.66
N VAL A 144 0.34 -1.92 12.03
CA VAL A 144 -0.33 -1.09 11.01
C VAL A 144 -0.88 0.20 11.63
N LEU A 145 -1.46 0.11 12.83
CA LEU A 145 -1.93 1.30 13.57
C LEU A 145 -0.76 2.20 14.00
N GLN A 146 0.39 1.62 14.34
CA GLN A 146 1.59 2.39 14.65
C GLN A 146 2.09 3.14 13.41
N ILE A 147 2.12 2.54 12.22
CA ILE A 147 2.48 3.21 10.96
C ILE A 147 1.57 4.44 10.72
N ARG A 148 0.27 4.30 10.97
CA ARG A 148 -0.67 5.41 10.91
C ARG A 148 -0.32 6.52 11.89
N LEU A 149 -0.08 6.15 13.15
CA LEU A 149 0.25 7.11 14.24
C LEU A 149 1.54 7.87 13.93
N ASP A 150 2.56 7.17 13.47
CA ASP A 150 3.86 7.75 13.11
C ASP A 150 3.69 8.77 11.96
N GLY A 151 2.91 8.42 10.93
CA GLY A 151 2.60 9.33 9.83
C GLY A 151 1.84 10.56 10.29
N GLN A 152 0.82 10.37 11.14
CA GLN A 152 0.04 11.47 11.70
C GLN A 152 0.92 12.42 12.51
N ASN A 153 1.79 11.90 13.36
CA ASN A 153 2.67 12.71 14.21
C ASN A 153 3.78 13.40 13.42
N ALA A 154 4.40 12.70 12.46
CA ALA A 154 5.52 13.24 11.70
C ALA A 154 5.11 14.30 10.67
N TYR A 155 3.91 14.15 10.07
CA TYR A 155 3.47 14.97 8.93
C TYR A 155 2.13 15.67 9.15
N ASN A 156 1.54 15.56 10.34
CA ASN A 156 0.23 16.14 10.67
C ASN A 156 -0.86 15.73 9.67
N ILE A 157 -0.90 14.42 9.30
CA ILE A 157 -1.86 13.90 8.34
C ILE A 157 -3.28 13.98 8.91
N GLN A 158 -4.18 14.69 8.21
CA GLN A 158 -5.55 14.95 8.64
C GLN A 158 -6.60 14.27 7.74
N SER A 159 -6.20 13.89 6.53
CA SER A 159 -7.10 13.30 5.53
C SER A 159 -6.34 12.35 4.60
N THR A 160 -7.10 11.51 3.88
CA THR A 160 -6.54 10.59 2.88
C THR A 160 -7.20 10.78 1.50
N PRO A 161 -6.46 10.59 0.42
CA PRO A 161 -5.01 10.42 0.38
C PRO A 161 -4.27 11.73 0.69
N THR A 162 -3.11 11.65 1.33
CA THR A 162 -2.16 12.75 1.46
C THR A 162 -0.79 12.25 1.01
N PHE A 163 -0.13 13.04 0.18
CA PHE A 163 1.17 12.72 -0.39
C PHE A 163 2.20 13.72 0.10
N ILE A 164 3.25 13.21 0.76
CA ILE A 164 4.41 14.00 1.16
C ILE A 164 5.49 13.76 0.12
N VAL A 165 5.89 14.79 -0.61
CA VAL A 165 7.00 14.71 -1.57
C VAL A 165 8.29 15.11 -0.87
N ARG A 166 9.29 14.22 -0.93
CA ARG A 166 10.61 14.41 -0.30
C ARG A 166 11.72 14.30 -1.34
N VAL A 167 12.83 15.00 -1.08
CA VAL A 167 14.09 14.83 -1.81
C VAL A 167 15.19 14.53 -0.78
N ASN A 168 15.84 13.39 -0.91
CA ASN A 168 16.85 12.93 0.07
C ASN A 168 16.35 12.97 1.53
N GLY A 169 15.08 12.62 1.74
CA GLY A 169 14.43 12.61 3.05
C GLY A 169 13.83 13.96 3.50
N GLU A 170 14.18 15.06 2.85
CA GLU A 170 13.66 16.40 3.20
C GLU A 170 12.34 16.68 2.49
N GLN A 171 11.32 17.10 3.24
CA GLN A 171 10.01 17.45 2.69
C GLN A 171 10.09 18.68 1.80
N LYS A 172 9.58 18.58 0.58
CA LYS A 172 9.53 19.67 -0.41
C LYS A 172 8.11 20.13 -0.72
N ALA A 173 7.14 19.23 -0.69
CA ALA A 173 5.75 19.57 -0.98
C ALA A 173 4.78 18.62 -0.27
N VAL A 174 3.52 19.03 -0.20
CA VAL A 174 2.38 18.24 0.23
C VAL A 174 1.30 18.34 -0.85
N ILE A 175 0.76 17.21 -1.28
CA ILE A 175 -0.41 17.13 -2.16
C ILE A 175 -1.52 16.47 -1.36
N SER A 176 -2.66 17.14 -1.20
CA SER A 176 -3.81 16.64 -0.44
C SER A 176 -4.94 16.25 -1.36
N GLY A 177 -5.50 15.05 -1.15
CA GLY A 177 -6.58 14.49 -1.96
C GLY A 177 -6.11 13.89 -3.28
N ALA A 178 -7.06 13.27 -4.01
CA ALA A 178 -6.84 12.70 -5.34
C ALA A 178 -6.78 13.83 -6.39
N GLN A 179 -5.73 14.64 -6.33
CA GLN A 179 -5.51 15.71 -7.30
C GLN A 179 -5.23 15.13 -8.69
N PRO A 180 -5.58 15.83 -9.78
CA PRO A 180 -5.30 15.37 -11.14
C PRO A 180 -3.79 15.27 -11.39
N PHE A 181 -3.38 14.44 -12.36
CA PHE A 181 -1.98 14.21 -12.72
C PHE A 181 -1.17 15.50 -12.88
N ALA A 182 -1.76 16.55 -13.45
CA ALA A 182 -1.09 17.86 -13.65
C ALA A 182 -0.53 18.47 -12.35
N GLU A 183 -1.18 18.25 -11.20
CA GLU A 183 -0.66 18.73 -9.90
C GLU A 183 0.55 17.92 -9.44
N PHE A 184 0.57 16.60 -9.69
CA PHE A 184 1.75 15.76 -9.46
C PHE A 184 2.90 16.16 -10.40
N GLU A 185 2.61 16.37 -11.69
CA GLU A 185 3.61 16.79 -12.66
C GLU A 185 4.23 18.13 -12.27
N LYS A 186 3.43 19.12 -11.90
CA LYS A 186 3.87 20.44 -11.45
C LYS A 186 4.85 20.36 -10.26
N VAL A 187 4.60 19.46 -9.32
CA VAL A 187 5.46 19.27 -8.14
C VAL A 187 6.69 18.45 -8.47
N LEU A 188 6.55 17.35 -9.21
CA LEU A 188 7.64 16.38 -9.41
C LEU A 188 8.63 16.79 -10.49
N LYS A 189 8.16 17.39 -11.59
CA LYS A 189 8.99 17.74 -12.76
C LYS A 189 10.21 18.62 -12.42
N PRO A 190 10.09 19.69 -11.59
CA PRO A 190 11.24 20.47 -11.16
C PRO A 190 12.25 19.67 -10.31
N LEU A 191 11.77 18.69 -9.53
CA LEU A 191 12.60 17.92 -8.60
C LEU A 191 13.42 16.82 -9.29
N VAL A 192 12.95 16.32 -10.44
CA VAL A 192 13.65 15.27 -11.20
C VAL A 192 14.52 15.80 -12.34
N GLY A 193 14.42 17.09 -12.65
CA GLY A 193 15.17 17.76 -13.72
C GLY A 193 16.46 18.44 -13.28
N GLY A 194 16.78 18.44 -11.98
CA GLY A 194 17.91 19.12 -11.38
C GLY A 194 19.12 18.23 -11.05
N SER A 195 19.33 17.14 -11.79
CA SER A 195 20.49 16.23 -11.63
C SER A 195 21.37 16.34 -12.83
#